data_057b97ee182c5a67a89068fe1c7de38b
#
_entry.id   057b97ee182c5a67a89068fe1c7de38b
#
_cell.length_a   1.000
_cell.length_b   1.000
_cell.length_c   1.000
_cell.angle_alpha   90.00
_cell.angle_beta   90.00
_cell.angle_gamma   90.00
#
_symmetry.space_group_name_H-M   'P 1'
#
loop_
_entity.id
_entity.type
_entity.pdbx_description
1 polymer ?
#
loop_
_entity_poly.entity_id
_entity_poly.type
_entity_poly.pdbx_seq_one_letter_code
_entity_poly.pdbx_strand_id
1 'polypeptide(L)'
;MMQHIVMNKLTVPNLLSAARLFMAPVSFWLIIQTDWLWAAVVLVISIATDISDGFLARQWNQTSAFGGLIDHGSDAFLVATMLFAEAYLGLVPLILPILVLTAFTQYTLDSKALTGHPLRSSLLGRYNGILYFVLAGFPIMQHALNIYLLKDIAFMYFAYVLTISTLISMSERLVTVLRLRG
;
A
#
# COMPACT_ATOMS: atom_id res chain seq x y z
N MET A 1 -28.90 14.29 -23.60
CA MET A 1 -27.61 14.39 -24.32
C MET A 1 -26.58 13.74 -23.41
N MET A 2 -26.44 12.41 -23.46
CA MET A 2 -25.44 11.64 -22.66
C MET A 2 -24.07 11.86 -23.32
N GLN A 3 -23.24 12.69 -22.71
CA GLN A 3 -21.83 12.71 -23.05
C GLN A 3 -21.23 11.39 -22.59
N HIS A 4 -20.90 10.50 -23.53
CA HIS A 4 -19.96 9.42 -23.32
C HIS A 4 -18.61 10.05 -22.95
N ILE A 5 -18.36 10.23 -21.66
CA ILE A 5 -17.01 10.49 -21.15
C ILE A 5 -16.24 9.19 -21.43
N VAL A 6 -15.55 9.17 -22.56
CA VAL A 6 -14.47 8.20 -22.81
C VAL A 6 -13.44 8.48 -21.72
N MET A 7 -13.53 7.72 -20.64
CA MET A 7 -12.57 7.80 -19.55
C MET A 7 -11.22 7.39 -20.12
N ASN A 8 -10.37 8.38 -20.40
CA ASN A 8 -9.01 8.13 -20.83
C ASN A 8 -8.29 7.48 -19.65
N LYS A 9 -8.17 6.15 -19.68
CA LYS A 9 -7.58 5.35 -18.60
C LYS A 9 -6.07 5.62 -18.44
N LEU A 10 -5.43 6.13 -19.50
CA LEU A 10 -4.02 6.50 -19.53
C LEU A 10 -3.88 8.00 -19.24
N THR A 11 -3.93 8.36 -17.98
CA THR A 11 -3.60 9.71 -17.51
C THR A 11 -2.21 9.73 -16.90
N VAL A 12 -1.55 10.89 -16.87
CA VAL A 12 -0.23 11.04 -16.24
C VAL A 12 -0.26 10.62 -14.76
N PRO A 13 -1.26 11.01 -13.94
CA PRO A 13 -1.36 10.49 -12.58
C PRO A 13 -1.41 8.95 -12.53
N ASN A 14 -2.23 8.31 -13.35
CA ASN A 14 -2.32 6.83 -13.35
C ASN A 14 -1.02 6.16 -13.79
N LEU A 15 -0.23 6.80 -14.67
CA LEU A 15 1.09 6.29 -15.06
C LEU A 15 2.10 6.40 -13.91
N LEU A 16 2.06 7.49 -13.14
CA LEU A 16 2.90 7.65 -11.94
C LEU A 16 2.57 6.60 -10.89
N SER A 17 1.27 6.38 -10.61
CA SER A 17 0.84 5.30 -9.71
C SER A 17 1.28 3.92 -10.23
N ALA A 18 1.13 3.66 -11.54
CA ALA A 18 1.56 2.40 -12.15
C ALA A 18 3.08 2.19 -12.11
N ALA A 19 3.89 3.25 -12.11
CA ALA A 19 5.34 3.15 -11.99
C ALA A 19 5.77 2.48 -10.67
N ARG A 20 4.98 2.61 -9.59
CA ARG A 20 5.22 1.92 -8.31
C ARG A 20 5.17 0.40 -8.44
N LEU A 21 4.42 -0.16 -9.39
CA LEU A 21 4.42 -1.60 -9.67
C LEU A 21 5.79 -2.08 -10.17
N PHE A 22 6.52 -1.25 -10.89
CA PHE A 22 7.90 -1.55 -11.32
C PHE A 22 8.92 -1.29 -10.20
N MET A 23 8.65 -0.34 -9.32
CA MET A 23 9.51 -0.08 -8.16
C MET A 23 9.43 -1.22 -7.14
N ALA A 24 8.31 -1.93 -7.04
CA ALA A 24 8.13 -3.01 -6.08
C ALA A 24 9.16 -4.15 -6.23
N PRO A 25 9.38 -4.80 -7.38
CA PRO A 25 10.40 -5.83 -7.52
C PRO A 25 11.82 -5.29 -7.34
N VAL A 26 12.06 -4.02 -7.70
CA VAL A 26 13.36 -3.37 -7.49
C VAL A 26 13.61 -3.19 -5.99
N SER A 27 12.63 -2.67 -5.24
CA SER A 27 12.76 -2.51 -3.78
C SER A 27 12.95 -3.86 -3.09
N PHE A 28 12.21 -4.90 -3.49
CA PHE A 28 12.39 -6.26 -2.97
C PHE A 28 13.83 -6.72 -3.14
N TRP A 29 14.36 -6.63 -4.36
CA TRP A 29 15.73 -7.05 -4.66
C TRP A 29 16.75 -6.30 -3.82
N LEU A 30 16.65 -4.98 -3.74
CA LEU A 30 17.58 -4.13 -2.98
C LEU A 30 17.54 -4.46 -1.48
N ILE A 31 16.38 -4.70 -0.91
CA ILE A 31 16.21 -5.05 0.51
C ILE A 31 16.85 -6.41 0.79
N ILE A 32 16.60 -7.45 0.00
CA ILE A 32 17.18 -8.78 0.24
C ILE A 32 18.70 -8.81 0.05
N GLN A 33 19.24 -7.90 -0.79
CA GLN A 33 20.69 -7.70 -0.93
C GLN A 33 21.28 -6.82 0.18
N THR A 34 20.43 -6.29 1.07
CA THR A 34 20.80 -5.31 2.13
C THR A 34 21.41 -4.02 1.57
N ASP A 35 21.08 -3.67 0.34
CA ASP A 35 21.46 -2.41 -0.31
C ASP A 35 20.54 -1.27 0.17
N TRP A 36 20.59 -1.00 1.48
CA TRP A 36 19.66 -0.12 2.18
C TRP A 36 19.62 1.30 1.61
N LEU A 37 20.76 1.82 1.17
CA LEU A 37 20.81 3.18 0.61
C LEU A 37 19.96 3.28 -0.66
N TRP A 38 20.10 2.31 -1.59
CA TRP A 38 19.32 2.31 -2.82
C TRP A 38 17.85 1.94 -2.57
N ALA A 39 17.59 1.06 -1.60
CA ALA A 39 16.22 0.79 -1.16
C ALA A 39 15.55 2.06 -0.60
N ALA A 40 16.26 2.87 0.18
CA ALA A 40 15.77 4.15 0.67
C ALA A 40 15.53 5.15 -0.46
N VAL A 41 16.40 5.20 -1.48
CA VAL A 41 16.18 6.04 -2.68
C VAL A 41 14.89 5.64 -3.39
N VAL A 42 14.66 4.35 -3.62
CA VAL A 42 13.41 3.86 -4.24
C VAL A 42 12.19 4.20 -3.39
N LEU A 43 12.28 4.05 -2.07
CA LEU A 43 11.23 4.43 -1.12
C LEU A 43 10.89 5.93 -1.23
N VAL A 44 11.90 6.80 -1.21
CA VAL A 44 11.70 8.27 -1.31
C VAL A 44 11.09 8.64 -2.67
N ILE A 45 11.54 8.03 -3.76
CA ILE A 45 10.96 8.25 -5.10
C ILE A 45 9.50 7.78 -5.12
N SER A 46 9.17 6.64 -4.50
CA SER A 46 7.79 6.15 -4.46
C SER A 46 6.87 7.10 -3.67
N ILE A 47 7.33 7.64 -2.54
CA ILE A 47 6.59 8.67 -1.79
C ILE A 47 6.40 9.94 -2.62
N ALA A 48 7.45 10.39 -3.31
CA ALA A 48 7.38 11.60 -4.14
C ALA A 48 6.41 11.42 -5.31
N THR A 49 6.37 10.24 -5.94
CA THR A 49 5.43 9.94 -7.02
C THR A 49 3.99 9.88 -6.51
N ASP A 50 3.73 9.31 -5.33
CA ASP A 50 2.42 9.25 -4.69
C ASP A 50 1.85 10.65 -4.40
N ILE A 51 2.67 11.51 -3.78
CA ILE A 51 2.27 12.91 -3.52
C ILE A 51 1.99 13.64 -4.85
N SER A 52 2.83 13.40 -5.87
CA SER A 52 2.74 14.08 -7.16
C SER A 52 1.51 13.65 -7.95
N ASP A 53 1.20 12.35 -8.04
CA ASP A 53 0.05 11.88 -8.82
C ASP A 53 -1.28 12.33 -8.20
N GLY A 54 -1.42 12.28 -6.88
CA GLY A 54 -2.58 12.81 -6.18
C GLY A 54 -2.75 14.33 -6.37
N PHE A 55 -1.67 15.10 -6.37
CA PHE A 55 -1.70 16.53 -6.62
C PHE A 55 -2.10 16.83 -8.07
N LEU A 56 -1.46 16.19 -9.06
CA LEU A 56 -1.74 16.38 -10.49
C LEU A 56 -3.16 15.94 -10.85
N ALA A 57 -3.65 14.82 -10.30
CA ALA A 57 -5.01 14.35 -10.53
C ALA A 57 -6.06 15.40 -10.09
N ARG A 58 -5.84 16.04 -8.95
CA ARG A 58 -6.73 17.11 -8.46
C ARG A 58 -6.61 18.38 -9.31
N GLN A 59 -5.37 18.82 -9.62
CA GLN A 59 -5.12 20.03 -10.38
C GLN A 59 -5.67 19.96 -11.81
N TRP A 60 -5.60 18.78 -12.45
CA TRP A 60 -6.07 18.59 -13.83
C TRP A 60 -7.49 18.05 -13.93
N ASN A 61 -8.23 17.95 -12.80
CA ASN A 61 -9.56 17.37 -12.75
C ASN A 61 -9.65 15.96 -13.36
N GLN A 62 -8.61 15.13 -13.16
CA GLN A 62 -8.48 13.76 -13.67
C GLN A 62 -8.75 12.70 -12.59
N THR A 63 -9.40 13.08 -11.49
CA THR A 63 -9.77 12.12 -10.44
C THR A 63 -10.83 11.16 -10.94
N SER A 64 -10.63 9.85 -10.73
CA SER A 64 -11.58 8.81 -11.11
C SER A 64 -11.54 7.64 -10.14
N ALA A 65 -12.63 6.84 -10.09
CA ALA A 65 -12.65 5.61 -9.28
C ALA A 65 -11.58 4.61 -9.74
N PHE A 66 -11.33 4.53 -11.05
CA PHE A 66 -10.28 3.69 -11.62
C PHE A 66 -8.87 4.18 -11.22
N GLY A 67 -8.61 5.50 -11.27
CA GLY A 67 -7.36 6.08 -10.80
C GLY A 67 -7.10 5.77 -9.33
N GLY A 68 -8.11 5.94 -8.48
CA GLY A 68 -7.99 5.59 -7.06
C GLY A 68 -7.75 4.10 -6.81
N LEU A 69 -8.29 3.21 -7.66
CA LEU A 69 -8.00 1.78 -7.57
C LEU A 69 -6.56 1.45 -7.95
N ILE A 70 -6.03 2.05 -9.03
CA ILE A 70 -4.63 1.86 -9.44
C ILE A 70 -3.70 2.40 -8.37
N ASP A 71 -3.97 3.59 -7.86
CA ASP A 71 -3.19 4.26 -6.83
C ASP A 71 -3.08 3.40 -5.57
N HIS A 72 -4.18 3.11 -4.91
CA HIS A 72 -4.16 2.29 -3.70
C HIS A 72 -3.68 0.85 -3.95
N GLY A 73 -3.90 0.31 -5.16
CA GLY A 73 -3.43 -1.02 -5.55
C GLY A 73 -1.93 -1.08 -5.70
N SER A 74 -1.33 -0.08 -6.35
CA SER A 74 0.12 0.00 -6.50
C SER A 74 0.82 0.24 -5.16
N ASP A 75 0.23 1.03 -4.27
CA ASP A 75 0.74 1.23 -2.91
C ASP A 75 0.69 -0.05 -2.08
N ALA A 76 -0.45 -0.73 -2.06
CA ALA A 76 -0.59 -1.98 -1.33
C ALA A 76 0.39 -3.05 -1.85
N PHE A 77 0.60 -3.11 -3.17
CA PHE A 77 1.53 -4.03 -3.79
C PHE A 77 2.98 -3.69 -3.45
N LEU A 78 3.38 -2.40 -3.53
CA LEU A 78 4.72 -1.94 -3.17
C LEU A 78 5.02 -2.26 -1.70
N VAL A 79 4.15 -1.84 -0.79
CA VAL A 79 4.33 -2.05 0.66
C VAL A 79 4.38 -3.53 1.00
N ALA A 80 3.46 -4.34 0.45
CA ALA A 80 3.49 -5.78 0.69
C ALA A 80 4.79 -6.42 0.19
N THR A 81 5.30 -5.97 -0.96
CA THR A 81 6.55 -6.48 -1.54
C THR A 81 7.77 -6.11 -0.68
N MET A 82 7.82 -4.89 -0.13
CA MET A 82 8.85 -4.48 0.84
C MET A 82 8.77 -5.32 2.11
N LEU A 83 7.56 -5.49 2.68
CA LEU A 83 7.35 -6.34 3.86
C LEU A 83 7.68 -7.82 3.59
N PHE A 84 7.50 -8.34 2.37
CA PHE A 84 7.96 -9.68 2.00
C PHE A 84 9.49 -9.80 2.04
N ALA A 85 10.21 -8.78 1.55
CA ALA A 85 11.66 -8.76 1.63
C ALA A 85 12.16 -8.67 3.09
N GLU A 86 11.50 -7.85 3.91
CA GLU A 86 11.78 -7.75 5.35
C GLU A 86 11.45 -9.04 6.11
N ALA A 87 10.38 -9.74 5.71
CA ALA A 87 10.06 -11.05 6.25
C ALA A 87 11.12 -12.10 5.89
N TYR A 88 11.67 -12.03 4.68
CA TYR A 88 12.79 -12.87 4.27
C TYR A 88 14.04 -12.64 5.13
N LEU A 89 14.29 -11.40 5.56
CA LEU A 89 15.37 -11.03 6.47
C LEU A 89 15.04 -11.29 7.96
N GLY A 90 13.83 -11.75 8.28
CA GLY A 90 13.41 -12.02 9.65
C GLY A 90 13.03 -10.78 10.48
N LEU A 91 12.83 -9.62 9.84
CA LEU A 91 12.43 -8.37 10.52
C LEU A 91 10.94 -8.32 10.86
N VAL A 92 10.09 -8.94 10.03
CA VAL A 92 8.64 -9.01 10.23
C VAL A 92 8.11 -10.43 9.99
N PRO A 93 6.94 -10.84 10.53
CA PRO A 93 6.37 -12.16 10.26
C PRO A 93 5.81 -12.23 8.84
N LEU A 94 6.02 -13.34 8.13
CA LEU A 94 5.57 -13.58 6.76
C LEU A 94 4.05 -13.43 6.58
N ILE A 95 3.28 -13.68 7.63
CA ILE A 95 1.82 -13.54 7.58
C ILE A 95 1.37 -12.10 7.29
N LEU A 96 2.13 -11.09 7.72
CA LEU A 96 1.75 -9.68 7.58
C LEU A 96 1.63 -9.24 6.12
N PRO A 97 2.65 -9.40 5.24
CA PRO A 97 2.51 -9.00 3.83
C PRO A 97 1.40 -9.76 3.10
N ILE A 98 1.15 -11.03 3.44
CA ILE A 98 0.02 -11.81 2.92
C ILE A 98 -1.30 -11.16 3.32
N LEU A 99 -1.44 -10.76 4.59
CA LEU A 99 -2.65 -10.09 5.08
C LEU A 99 -2.83 -8.71 4.46
N VAL A 100 -1.77 -7.95 4.20
CA VAL A 100 -1.86 -6.65 3.50
C VAL A 100 -2.51 -6.82 2.14
N LEU A 101 -2.05 -7.78 1.32
CA LEU A 101 -2.63 -8.05 0.01
C LEU A 101 -4.07 -8.58 0.11
N THR A 102 -4.34 -9.47 1.07
CA THR A 102 -5.66 -10.04 1.27
C THR A 102 -6.65 -8.97 1.74
N ALA A 103 -6.25 -8.10 2.68
CA ALA A 103 -7.06 -6.99 3.16
C ALA A 103 -7.35 -5.98 2.05
N PHE A 104 -6.38 -5.67 1.19
CA PHE A 104 -6.60 -4.82 0.02
C PHE A 104 -7.57 -5.46 -0.98
N THR A 105 -7.43 -6.76 -1.24
CA THR A 105 -8.35 -7.50 -2.11
C THR A 105 -9.77 -7.47 -1.57
N GLN A 106 -9.96 -7.77 -0.28
CA GLN A 106 -11.25 -7.67 0.39
C GLN A 106 -11.83 -6.24 0.25
N TYR A 107 -11.02 -5.23 0.55
CA TYR A 107 -11.39 -3.83 0.45
C TYR A 107 -11.89 -3.44 -0.95
N THR A 108 -11.20 -3.91 -1.99
CA THR A 108 -11.56 -3.68 -3.39
C THR A 108 -12.89 -4.34 -3.75
N LEU A 109 -13.09 -5.58 -3.33
CA LEU A 109 -14.30 -6.35 -3.59
C LEU A 109 -15.51 -5.77 -2.84
N ASP A 110 -15.37 -5.47 -1.55
CA ASP A 110 -16.44 -4.91 -0.71
C ASP A 110 -16.89 -3.53 -1.19
N SER A 111 -15.95 -2.73 -1.71
CA SER A 111 -16.24 -1.41 -2.26
C SER A 111 -16.84 -1.46 -3.66
N LYS A 112 -16.90 -2.63 -4.30
CA LYS A 112 -17.29 -2.78 -5.72
C LYS A 112 -16.43 -1.90 -6.65
N ALA A 113 -15.16 -1.70 -6.30
CA ALA A 113 -14.27 -0.80 -7.03
C ALA A 113 -14.03 -1.25 -8.48
N LEU A 114 -14.01 -2.57 -8.73
CA LEU A 114 -13.90 -3.15 -10.08
C LEU A 114 -15.07 -2.79 -10.99
N THR A 115 -16.23 -2.40 -10.43
CA THR A 115 -17.41 -1.94 -11.18
C THR A 115 -17.54 -0.41 -11.22
N GLY A 116 -16.48 0.31 -10.88
CA GLY A 116 -16.39 1.76 -10.99
C GLY A 116 -16.87 2.54 -9.76
N HIS A 117 -17.11 1.87 -8.63
CA HIS A 117 -17.46 2.56 -7.40
C HIS A 117 -16.18 3.03 -6.68
N PRO A 118 -16.23 4.17 -5.95
CA PRO A 118 -15.10 4.63 -5.17
C PRO A 118 -14.79 3.67 -4.02
N LEU A 119 -13.51 3.54 -3.71
CA LEU A 119 -13.06 2.74 -2.58
C LEU A 119 -13.57 3.31 -1.25
N ARG A 120 -14.12 2.46 -0.37
CA ARG A 120 -14.67 2.83 0.95
C ARG A 120 -13.86 2.19 2.07
N SER A 121 -12.94 2.94 2.66
CA SER A 121 -12.13 2.46 3.78
C SER A 121 -12.88 2.55 5.11
N SER A 122 -12.67 1.55 5.99
CA SER A 122 -12.95 1.69 7.43
C SER A 122 -11.88 2.59 8.07
N LEU A 123 -12.19 3.17 9.24
CA LEU A 123 -11.20 3.97 9.97
C LEU A 123 -9.97 3.13 10.32
N LEU A 124 -10.18 1.93 10.86
CA LEU A 124 -9.09 1.02 11.22
C LEU A 124 -8.26 0.60 9.99
N GLY A 125 -8.91 0.28 8.87
CA GLY A 125 -8.22 -0.05 7.63
C GLY A 125 -7.36 1.10 7.08
N ARG A 126 -7.81 2.35 7.24
CA ARG A 126 -7.04 3.53 6.83
C ARG A 126 -5.77 3.69 7.68
N TYR A 127 -5.89 3.59 9.01
CA TYR A 127 -4.73 3.66 9.90
C TYR A 127 -3.76 2.51 9.67
N ASN A 128 -4.25 1.29 9.48
CA ASN A 128 -3.42 0.15 9.15
C ASN A 128 -2.61 0.40 7.86
N GLY A 129 -3.22 0.94 6.81
CA GLY A 129 -2.52 1.29 5.57
C GLY A 129 -1.33 2.23 5.80
N ILE A 130 -1.52 3.30 6.59
CA ILE A 130 -0.44 4.21 6.96
C ILE A 130 0.65 3.49 7.75
N LEU A 131 0.24 2.66 8.73
CA LEU A 131 1.18 1.97 9.61
C LEU A 131 1.97 0.86 8.90
N TYR A 132 1.40 0.21 7.87
CA TYR A 132 2.16 -0.72 7.02
C TYR A 132 3.29 0.00 6.29
N PHE A 133 2.99 1.19 5.77
CA PHE A 133 3.98 2.00 5.06
C PHE A 133 5.10 2.48 6.00
N VAL A 134 4.73 2.89 7.22
CA VAL A 134 5.70 3.25 8.26
C VAL A 134 6.56 2.05 8.65
N LEU A 135 5.94 0.89 8.89
CA LEU A 135 6.67 -0.33 9.26
C LEU A 135 7.64 -0.78 8.16
N ALA A 136 7.22 -0.75 6.89
CA ALA A 136 8.08 -1.12 5.77
C ALA A 136 9.19 -0.07 5.50
N GLY A 137 8.91 1.21 5.72
CA GLY A 137 9.88 2.28 5.43
C GLY A 137 10.90 2.51 6.52
N PHE A 138 10.52 2.33 7.79
CA PHE A 138 11.37 2.70 8.92
C PHE A 138 12.65 1.85 9.01
N PRO A 139 12.64 0.50 8.90
CA PRO A 139 13.84 -0.31 8.87
C PRO A 139 14.79 0.08 7.73
N ILE A 140 14.24 0.33 6.54
CA ILE A 140 15.02 0.75 5.36
C ILE A 140 15.76 2.06 5.66
N MET A 141 15.05 3.06 6.18
CA MET A 141 15.63 4.38 6.49
C MET A 141 16.65 4.29 7.62
N GLN A 142 16.36 3.52 8.66
CA GLN A 142 17.26 3.31 9.79
C GLN A 142 18.61 2.73 9.35
N HIS A 143 18.57 1.68 8.53
CA HIS A 143 19.78 1.03 8.02
C HIS A 143 20.51 1.91 6.99
N ALA A 144 19.78 2.58 6.09
CA ALA A 144 20.37 3.46 5.08
C ALA A 144 21.14 4.65 5.70
N LEU A 145 20.62 5.19 6.80
CA LEU A 145 21.23 6.31 7.51
C LEU A 145 22.26 5.87 8.58
N ASN A 146 22.38 4.56 8.85
CA ASN A 146 23.17 4.02 9.96
C ASN A 146 22.77 4.60 11.34
N ILE A 147 21.47 4.91 11.52
CA ILE A 147 20.89 5.45 12.75
C ILE A 147 19.97 4.40 13.35
N TYR A 148 20.44 3.65 14.33
CA TYR A 148 19.70 2.54 14.95
C TYR A 148 18.89 3.03 16.13
N LEU A 149 17.69 3.60 15.86
CA LEU A 149 16.76 4.08 16.87
C LEU A 149 16.00 2.94 17.55
N LEU A 150 15.66 1.91 16.78
CA LEU A 150 14.92 0.74 17.24
C LEU A 150 15.72 -0.54 16.95
N LYS A 151 15.63 -1.51 17.86
CA LYS A 151 16.16 -2.87 17.63
C LYS A 151 15.23 -3.63 16.70
N ASP A 152 15.76 -4.56 15.92
CA ASP A 152 14.99 -5.37 14.97
C ASP A 152 13.81 -6.10 15.62
N ILE A 153 13.96 -6.54 16.86
CA ILE A 153 12.88 -7.17 17.62
C ILE A 153 11.66 -6.24 17.81
N ALA A 154 11.87 -4.92 17.84
CA ALA A 154 10.77 -3.96 17.97
C ALA A 154 9.89 -3.94 16.71
N PHE A 155 10.48 -4.10 15.52
CA PHE A 155 9.74 -4.20 14.26
C PHE A 155 8.88 -5.47 14.24
N MET A 156 9.42 -6.58 14.73
CA MET A 156 8.69 -7.83 14.85
C MET A 156 7.45 -7.69 15.75
N TYR A 157 7.61 -7.08 16.94
CA TYR A 157 6.46 -6.83 17.83
C TYR A 157 5.43 -5.89 17.20
N PHE A 158 5.88 -4.81 16.56
CA PHE A 158 4.97 -3.89 15.87
C PHE A 158 4.22 -4.58 14.73
N ALA A 159 4.91 -5.43 13.97
CA ALA A 159 4.30 -6.24 12.92
C ALA A 159 3.23 -7.21 13.44
N TYR A 160 3.43 -7.83 14.61
CA TYR A 160 2.40 -8.67 15.25
C TYR A 160 1.18 -7.84 15.67
N VAL A 161 1.37 -6.65 16.23
CA VAL A 161 0.27 -5.74 16.57
C VAL A 161 -0.53 -5.38 15.31
N LEU A 162 0.16 -5.06 14.21
CA LEU A 162 -0.49 -4.76 12.94
C LEU A 162 -1.19 -5.98 12.33
N THR A 163 -0.62 -7.17 12.48
CA THR A 163 -1.26 -8.44 12.07
C THR A 163 -2.61 -8.61 12.76
N ILE A 164 -2.66 -8.44 14.08
CA ILE A 164 -3.90 -8.54 14.86
C ILE A 164 -4.88 -7.43 14.44
N SER A 165 -4.43 -6.19 14.32
CA SER A 165 -5.25 -5.05 13.88
C SER A 165 -5.86 -5.30 12.49
N THR A 166 -5.08 -5.89 11.58
CA THR A 166 -5.54 -6.24 10.22
C THR A 166 -6.66 -7.27 10.27
N LEU A 167 -6.48 -8.35 11.06
CA LEU A 167 -7.50 -9.38 11.22
C LEU A 167 -8.80 -8.82 11.80
N ILE A 168 -8.71 -7.92 12.78
CA ILE A 168 -9.88 -7.23 13.36
C ILE A 168 -10.57 -6.40 12.26
N SER A 169 -9.82 -5.57 11.52
CA SER A 169 -10.37 -4.73 10.46
C SER A 169 -11.05 -5.55 9.35
N MET A 170 -10.45 -6.66 8.95
CA MET A 170 -11.03 -7.58 7.97
C MET A 170 -12.31 -8.23 8.48
N SER A 171 -12.33 -8.63 9.75
CA SER A 171 -13.51 -9.23 10.38
C SER A 171 -14.67 -8.26 10.51
N GLU A 172 -14.42 -7.01 10.93
CA GLU A 172 -15.43 -5.95 10.99
C GLU A 172 -16.07 -5.69 9.62
N ARG A 173 -15.26 -5.66 8.57
CA ARG A 173 -15.75 -5.48 7.20
C ARG A 173 -16.62 -6.65 6.75
N LEU A 174 -16.19 -7.88 7.01
CA LEU A 174 -16.94 -9.08 6.68
C LEU A 174 -18.32 -9.08 7.35
N VAL A 175 -18.37 -8.79 8.65
CA VAL A 175 -19.62 -8.69 9.41
C VAL A 175 -20.55 -7.61 8.83
N THR A 176 -19.99 -6.45 8.46
CA THR A 176 -20.75 -5.35 7.86
C THR A 176 -21.37 -5.76 6.52
N VAL A 177 -20.61 -6.44 5.65
CA VAL A 177 -21.10 -6.93 4.35
C VAL A 177 -22.20 -7.98 4.52
N LEU A 178 -22.02 -8.92 5.47
CA LEU A 178 -23.02 -9.94 5.75
C LEU A 178 -24.34 -9.34 6.26
N ARG A 179 -24.28 -8.34 7.16
CA ARG A 179 -25.46 -7.65 7.68
C ARG A 179 -26.23 -6.85 6.62
N LEU A 180 -25.57 -6.38 5.56
CA LEU A 180 -26.21 -5.63 4.47
C LEU A 180 -26.84 -6.56 3.42
N ARG A 181 -26.55 -7.85 3.45
CA ARG A 181 -27.08 -8.86 2.52
C ARG A 181 -28.19 -9.73 3.10
N GLY A 182 -28.36 -9.75 4.41
CA GLY A 182 -29.48 -10.40 5.11
C GLY A 182 -30.56 -9.41 5.46
#